data_355af6456fc2449118ed201585264daa
#
_entry.id   355af6456fc2449118ed201585264daa
#
_cell.length_a   1.000
_cell.length_b   1.000
_cell.length_c   1.000
_cell.angle_alpha   90.00
_cell.angle_beta   90.00
_cell.angle_gamma   90.00
#
_symmetry.space_group_name_H-M   'P 1'
#
loop_
_entity.id
_entity.type
_entity.pdbx_description
1 polymer ?
#
loop_
_entity_poly.entity_id
_entity_poly.type
_entity_poly.pdbx_seq_one_letter_code
_entity_poly.pdbx_strand_id
1 'polypeptide(L)'
;LFTGKVEKVDAPLLKTMLAQDILPLVTPIVCDREGQSLRVNSDHLAMELAVALGASKLIYLTPFPGLQVDGVVKVNLPEDELNALLANKQVKLDPRIRSKAMQAAKALDEDVPRAHILDGRVFGGLLTEIFDKVGLGTMVHANDYDRIRQAKKKDAQALYNLAKNGAKTDALVSRTRQQIETSINDFYVYEIDDSIIGCAALRPYAGTKAMEVCAVYVQPFYHGRGVGRKLVEFTKRRAKELGAKKLIALTTQTQGFFQSACGFQPGTQADLPAERRQELKSSGRNSVVLTFSLSRLQESVR
;
A
#
# COMPACT_ATOMS: atom_id res chain seq x y z
N LEU A 1 27.86 0.06 34.15
CA LEU A 1 26.94 1.08 33.65
C LEU A 1 25.54 0.79 34.19
N PHE A 2 24.96 1.79 34.84
CA PHE A 2 23.57 1.73 35.31
C PHE A 2 22.61 1.75 34.11
N THR A 3 21.42 1.17 34.25
CA THR A 3 20.38 1.17 33.23
C THR A 3 19.36 2.25 33.53
N GLY A 4 19.10 3.11 32.56
CA GLY A 4 18.09 4.17 32.64
C GLY A 4 16.96 4.00 31.64
N LYS A 5 16.01 4.93 31.72
CA LYS A 5 14.96 5.14 30.70
C LYS A 5 15.13 6.55 30.11
N VAL A 6 14.72 6.72 28.86
CA VAL A 6 14.65 8.06 28.25
C VAL A 6 13.51 8.83 28.91
N GLU A 7 13.80 9.98 29.48
CA GLU A 7 12.83 10.85 30.14
C GLU A 7 12.48 12.05 29.25
N LYS A 8 13.48 12.54 28.49
CA LYS A 8 13.34 13.71 27.63
C LYS A 8 14.33 13.67 26.48
N VAL A 9 13.87 14.08 25.31
CA VAL A 9 14.69 14.32 24.10
C VAL A 9 14.80 15.84 23.88
N ASP A 10 16.01 16.35 23.64
CA ASP A 10 16.21 17.74 23.20
C ASP A 10 15.90 17.87 21.69
N ALA A 11 14.61 17.79 21.36
CA ALA A 11 14.16 17.92 19.99
C ALA A 11 14.51 19.27 19.33
N PRO A 12 14.48 20.44 20.03
CA PRO A 12 14.91 21.71 19.46
C PRO A 12 16.37 21.70 19.01
N LEU A 13 17.28 21.16 19.80
CA LEU A 13 18.69 21.04 19.44
C LEU A 13 18.86 20.18 18.20
N LEU A 14 18.27 18.99 18.19
CA LEU A 14 18.36 18.05 17.07
C LEU A 14 17.77 18.65 15.79
N LYS A 15 16.63 19.33 15.88
CA LYS A 15 16.01 20.01 14.71
C LYS A 15 16.90 21.16 14.19
N THR A 16 17.57 21.88 15.07
CA THR A 16 18.52 22.94 14.67
C THR A 16 19.71 22.35 13.92
N MET A 17 20.25 21.22 14.39
CA MET A 17 21.35 20.52 13.69
C MET A 17 20.91 20.05 12.31
N LEU A 18 19.75 19.40 12.22
CA LEU A 18 19.20 18.92 10.94
C LEU A 18 18.92 20.07 9.96
N ALA A 19 18.46 21.22 10.43
CA ALA A 19 18.23 22.41 9.60
C ALA A 19 19.53 23.03 9.04
N GLN A 20 20.68 22.65 9.59
CA GLN A 20 22.02 23.03 9.14
C GLN A 20 22.72 21.89 8.36
N ASP A 21 21.98 20.91 7.88
CA ASP A 21 22.50 19.71 7.20
C ASP A 21 23.48 18.88 8.05
N ILE A 22 23.41 18.99 9.38
CA ILE A 22 24.19 18.18 10.31
C ILE A 22 23.38 16.94 10.68
N LEU A 23 23.90 15.75 10.39
CA LEU A 23 23.30 14.47 10.76
C LEU A 23 23.69 14.09 12.20
N PRO A 24 22.75 14.11 13.19
CA PRO A 24 23.06 13.70 14.56
C PRO A 24 23.28 12.18 14.65
N LEU A 25 24.40 11.78 15.25
CA LEU A 25 24.66 10.40 15.63
C LEU A 25 24.48 10.25 17.14
N VAL A 26 23.41 9.55 17.55
CA VAL A 26 23.03 9.40 18.95
C VAL A 26 23.39 7.99 19.43
N THR A 27 24.14 7.91 20.53
CA THR A 27 24.50 6.65 21.18
C THR A 27 23.48 6.26 22.27
N PRO A 28 23.32 4.96 22.60
CA PRO A 28 22.40 4.52 23.66
C PRO A 28 23.00 4.74 25.08
N ILE A 29 23.70 5.86 25.26
CA ILE A 29 24.25 6.33 26.52
C ILE A 29 23.69 7.72 26.74
N VAL A 30 23.00 7.89 27.85
CA VAL A 30 22.38 9.15 28.25
C VAL A 30 22.95 9.61 29.61
N CYS A 31 22.76 10.87 29.98
CA CYS A 31 23.08 11.36 31.28
C CYS A 31 21.83 11.68 32.09
N ASP A 32 21.88 11.42 33.40
CA ASP A 32 20.87 11.92 34.32
C ASP A 32 21.13 13.41 34.69
N ARG A 33 20.33 13.93 35.60
CA ARG A 33 20.44 15.35 36.04
C ARG A 33 21.72 15.64 36.82
N GLU A 34 22.30 14.59 37.41
CA GLU A 34 23.56 14.66 38.17
C GLU A 34 24.79 14.46 37.25
N GLY A 35 24.59 14.25 35.95
CA GLY A 35 25.65 14.02 34.96
C GLY A 35 26.16 12.58 34.93
N GLN A 36 25.49 11.63 35.61
CA GLN A 36 25.88 10.24 35.60
C GLN A 36 25.47 9.58 34.27
N SER A 37 26.41 8.86 33.65
CA SER A 37 26.15 8.12 32.42
C SER A 37 25.33 6.85 32.67
N LEU A 38 24.24 6.72 31.97
CA LEU A 38 23.33 5.59 32.03
C LEU A 38 23.21 4.93 30.64
N ARG A 39 23.15 3.61 30.63
CA ARG A 39 22.81 2.86 29.41
C ARG A 39 21.29 2.77 29.25
N VAL A 40 20.79 3.03 28.05
CA VAL A 40 19.38 2.86 27.69
C VAL A 40 19.22 1.80 26.60
N ASN A 41 17.99 1.27 26.44
CA ASN A 41 17.67 0.40 25.32
C ASN A 41 17.68 1.21 24.03
N SER A 42 18.50 0.81 23.05
CA SER A 42 18.64 1.50 21.77
C SER A 42 17.35 1.52 20.94
N ASP A 43 16.53 0.46 21.01
CA ASP A 43 15.29 0.39 20.26
C ASP A 43 14.27 1.40 20.82
N HIS A 44 14.21 1.51 22.15
CA HIS A 44 13.39 2.51 22.84
C HIS A 44 13.87 3.92 22.58
N LEU A 45 15.18 4.17 22.67
CA LEU A 45 15.76 5.49 22.37
C LEU A 45 15.43 5.93 20.93
N ALA A 46 15.54 5.02 19.96
CA ALA A 46 15.22 5.32 18.57
C ALA A 46 13.72 5.68 18.39
N MET A 47 12.84 4.98 19.10
CA MET A 47 11.41 5.29 19.12
C MET A 47 11.15 6.68 19.71
N GLU A 48 11.69 6.99 20.88
CA GLU A 48 11.55 8.31 21.53
C GLU A 48 12.08 9.46 20.65
N LEU A 49 13.22 9.24 19.97
CA LEU A 49 13.76 10.20 19.01
C LEU A 49 12.82 10.39 17.80
N ALA A 50 12.29 9.31 17.25
CA ALA A 50 11.37 9.37 16.10
C ALA A 50 10.11 10.17 16.45
N VAL A 51 9.51 9.91 17.60
CA VAL A 51 8.33 10.63 18.11
C VAL A 51 8.65 12.11 18.33
N ALA A 52 9.72 12.42 19.09
CA ALA A 52 10.08 13.80 19.43
C ALA A 52 10.44 14.67 18.20
N LEU A 53 11.00 14.06 17.17
CA LEU A 53 11.34 14.74 15.91
C LEU A 53 10.16 14.82 14.93
N GLY A 54 9.10 14.05 15.12
CA GLY A 54 8.01 13.88 14.16
C GLY A 54 8.52 13.19 12.88
N ALA A 55 9.28 12.09 13.06
CA ALA A 55 9.90 11.39 11.95
C ALA A 55 8.87 10.78 11.02
N SER A 56 9.10 10.86 9.71
CA SER A 56 8.23 10.22 8.70
C SER A 56 8.43 8.70 8.62
N LYS A 57 9.56 8.20 9.12
CA LYS A 57 9.92 6.78 9.16
C LYS A 57 10.82 6.48 10.36
N LEU A 58 10.59 5.35 11.02
CA LEU A 58 11.51 4.74 11.97
C LEU A 58 12.08 3.46 11.34
N ILE A 59 13.40 3.34 11.23
CA ILE A 59 14.05 2.20 10.57
C ILE A 59 14.96 1.47 11.56
N TYR A 60 14.66 0.20 11.80
CA TYR A 60 15.50 -0.71 12.58
C TYR A 60 16.31 -1.63 11.66
N LEU A 61 17.62 -1.59 11.77
CA LEU A 61 18.51 -2.56 11.12
C LEU A 61 18.77 -3.76 12.04
N THR A 62 18.63 -4.96 11.49
CA THR A 62 18.75 -6.22 12.23
C THR A 62 19.58 -7.23 11.45
N PRO A 63 20.09 -8.31 12.09
CA PRO A 63 20.68 -9.44 11.36
C PRO A 63 19.61 -10.44 10.86
N PHE A 64 18.36 -10.01 10.73
CA PHE A 64 17.24 -10.83 10.27
C PHE A 64 16.57 -10.22 9.06
N PRO A 65 15.95 -11.02 8.18
CA PRO A 65 15.29 -10.50 6.97
C PRO A 65 14.02 -9.70 7.23
N GLY A 66 13.63 -9.52 8.49
CA GLY A 66 12.43 -8.83 8.94
C GLY A 66 11.76 -9.59 10.09
N LEU A 67 10.51 -9.22 10.41
CA LEU A 67 9.67 -9.94 11.37
C LEU A 67 9.15 -11.22 10.70
N GLN A 68 9.49 -12.36 11.26
CA GLN A 68 9.11 -13.68 10.77
C GLN A 68 8.10 -14.33 11.71
N VAL A 69 7.03 -14.87 11.14
CA VAL A 69 6.08 -15.75 11.82
C VAL A 69 6.09 -17.09 11.07
N ASP A 70 6.34 -18.17 11.78
CA ASP A 70 6.44 -19.54 11.22
C ASP A 70 7.39 -19.61 10.00
N GLY A 71 8.52 -18.90 10.09
CA GLY A 71 9.55 -18.87 9.04
C GLY A 71 9.24 -17.94 7.85
N VAL A 72 8.07 -17.32 7.81
CA VAL A 72 7.65 -16.41 6.73
C VAL A 72 7.80 -14.96 7.17
N VAL A 73 8.50 -14.15 6.37
CA VAL A 73 8.64 -12.71 6.61
C VAL A 73 7.30 -12.01 6.33
N LYS A 74 6.82 -11.24 7.28
CA LYS A 74 5.68 -10.35 7.14
C LYS A 74 6.15 -9.05 6.48
N VAL A 75 5.98 -8.94 5.17
CA VAL A 75 6.53 -7.80 4.41
C VAL A 75 5.75 -6.51 4.69
N ASN A 76 4.44 -6.59 4.80
CA ASN A 76 3.54 -5.47 5.04
C ASN A 76 2.62 -5.85 6.20
N LEU A 77 2.70 -5.12 7.30
CA LEU A 77 2.06 -5.46 8.55
C LEU A 77 1.30 -4.25 9.09
N PRO A 78 -0.05 -4.25 9.00
CA PRO A 78 -0.87 -3.24 9.64
C PRO A 78 -0.65 -3.25 11.16
N GLU A 79 -0.80 -2.09 11.78
CA GLU A 79 -0.60 -1.90 13.22
C GLU A 79 -1.46 -2.83 14.08
N ASP A 80 -2.73 -3.01 13.73
CA ASP A 80 -3.65 -3.91 14.41
C ASP A 80 -3.21 -5.38 14.32
N GLU A 81 -2.71 -5.83 13.15
CA GLU A 81 -2.14 -7.16 13.00
C GLU A 81 -0.86 -7.31 13.84
N LEU A 82 0.01 -6.29 13.86
CA LEU A 82 1.19 -6.31 14.73
C LEU A 82 0.82 -6.43 16.20
N ASN A 83 -0.14 -5.62 16.67
CA ASN A 83 -0.59 -5.63 18.05
C ASN A 83 -1.19 -7.00 18.42
N ALA A 84 -1.98 -7.61 17.53
CA ALA A 84 -2.50 -8.96 17.69
C ALA A 84 -1.37 -10.02 17.78
N LEU A 85 -0.34 -9.93 16.93
CA LEU A 85 0.83 -10.81 16.98
C LEU A 85 1.62 -10.67 18.28
N LEU A 86 1.82 -9.45 18.77
CA LEU A 86 2.54 -9.18 20.01
C LEU A 86 1.78 -9.67 21.25
N ALA A 87 0.44 -9.62 21.23
CA ALA A 87 -0.43 -10.11 22.30
C ALA A 87 -0.51 -11.64 22.32
N ASN A 88 -0.32 -12.31 21.18
CA ASN A 88 -0.42 -13.77 21.09
C ASN A 88 0.84 -14.44 21.66
N LYS A 89 0.69 -15.09 22.83
CA LYS A 89 1.77 -15.80 23.52
C LYS A 89 2.27 -17.04 22.77
N GLN A 90 1.50 -17.57 21.82
CA GLN A 90 1.91 -18.74 21.02
C GLN A 90 2.88 -18.37 19.90
N VAL A 91 2.88 -17.12 19.46
CA VAL A 91 3.81 -16.62 18.42
C VAL A 91 5.20 -16.45 19.04
N LYS A 92 6.13 -17.27 18.58
CA LYS A 92 7.54 -17.22 19.01
C LYS A 92 8.31 -16.25 18.10
N LEU A 93 8.58 -15.06 18.60
CA LEU A 93 9.47 -14.09 17.95
C LEU A 93 10.84 -14.11 18.63
N ASP A 94 11.91 -13.94 17.84
CA ASP A 94 13.24 -13.65 18.41
C ASP A 94 13.14 -12.43 19.34
N PRO A 95 13.71 -12.48 20.57
CA PRO A 95 13.59 -11.37 21.52
C PRO A 95 14.05 -10.03 20.97
N ARG A 96 15.06 -10.02 20.07
CA ARG A 96 15.58 -8.80 19.43
C ARG A 96 14.58 -8.21 18.43
N ILE A 97 13.88 -9.07 17.69
CA ILE A 97 12.80 -8.65 16.78
C ILE A 97 11.59 -8.21 17.57
N ARG A 98 11.24 -8.94 18.64
CA ARG A 98 10.11 -8.57 19.51
C ARG A 98 10.30 -7.20 20.14
N SER A 99 11.51 -6.87 20.61
CA SER A 99 11.83 -5.53 21.14
C SER A 99 11.52 -4.44 20.11
N LYS A 100 12.05 -4.58 18.89
CA LYS A 100 11.84 -3.61 17.80
C LYS A 100 10.37 -3.52 17.39
N ALA A 101 9.69 -4.65 17.29
CA ALA A 101 8.26 -4.69 16.97
C ALA A 101 7.41 -3.97 18.02
N MET A 102 7.72 -4.14 19.30
CA MET A 102 7.05 -3.40 20.40
C MET A 102 7.29 -1.89 20.32
N GLN A 103 8.53 -1.48 20.01
CA GLN A 103 8.82 -0.05 19.88
C GLN A 103 8.25 0.52 18.57
N ALA A 104 8.17 -0.27 17.51
CA ALA A 104 7.47 0.12 16.28
C ALA A 104 5.99 0.39 16.53
N ALA A 105 5.28 -0.51 17.23
CA ALA A 105 3.88 -0.30 17.61
C ALA A 105 3.70 1.01 18.38
N LYS A 106 4.53 1.24 19.41
CA LYS A 106 4.47 2.49 20.20
C LYS A 106 4.75 3.73 19.35
N ALA A 107 5.69 3.66 18.39
CA ALA A 107 5.96 4.79 17.51
C ALA A 107 4.74 5.15 16.65
N LEU A 108 3.99 4.14 16.18
CA LEU A 108 2.78 4.37 15.41
C LEU A 108 1.66 4.97 16.27
N ASP A 109 1.46 4.45 17.51
CA ASP A 109 0.52 5.02 18.49
C ASP A 109 0.79 6.51 18.77
N GLU A 110 2.05 6.96 18.58
CA GLU A 110 2.52 8.34 18.78
C GLU A 110 2.74 9.08 17.45
N ASP A 111 1.93 8.78 16.44
CA ASP A 111 1.85 9.47 15.14
C ASP A 111 3.09 9.34 14.22
N VAL A 112 4.03 8.41 14.47
CA VAL A 112 5.03 8.05 13.47
C VAL A 112 4.37 7.20 12.39
N PRO A 113 4.27 7.65 11.12
CA PRO A 113 3.39 6.99 10.13
C PRO A 113 3.76 5.54 9.84
N ARG A 114 5.05 5.18 9.99
CA ARG A 114 5.54 3.83 9.69
C ARG A 114 6.86 3.52 10.37
N ALA A 115 7.06 2.23 10.63
CA ALA A 115 8.32 1.69 11.11
C ALA A 115 8.76 0.51 10.22
N HIS A 116 10.06 0.36 10.03
CA HIS A 116 10.65 -0.66 9.18
C HIS A 116 11.63 -1.50 9.97
N ILE A 117 11.61 -2.82 9.79
CA ILE A 117 12.57 -3.76 10.36
C ILE A 117 13.29 -4.44 9.20
N LEU A 118 14.53 -4.06 8.96
CA LEU A 118 15.31 -4.44 7.77
C LEU A 118 16.47 -5.35 8.12
N ASP A 119 16.89 -6.14 7.12
CA ASP A 119 18.16 -6.86 7.17
C ASP A 119 19.33 -5.91 6.89
N GLY A 120 20.04 -5.52 7.93
CA GLY A 120 21.22 -4.65 7.81
C GLY A 120 22.42 -5.26 7.10
N ARG A 121 22.38 -6.55 6.75
CA ARG A 121 23.43 -7.22 5.98
C ARG A 121 23.26 -7.06 4.48
N VAL A 122 22.08 -6.63 4.03
CA VAL A 122 21.81 -6.38 2.61
C VAL A 122 22.52 -5.09 2.19
N PHE A 123 23.48 -5.22 1.27
CA PHE A 123 24.22 -4.08 0.74
C PHE A 123 23.25 -3.09 0.05
N GLY A 124 23.33 -1.82 0.42
CA GLY A 124 22.43 -0.78 -0.10
C GLY A 124 20.99 -0.86 0.42
N GLY A 125 20.65 -1.83 1.28
CA GLY A 125 19.28 -2.04 1.76
C GLY A 125 18.65 -0.81 2.42
N LEU A 126 19.41 -0.06 3.21
CA LEU A 126 18.94 1.18 3.83
C LEU A 126 18.63 2.26 2.78
N LEU A 127 19.50 2.43 1.78
CA LEU A 127 19.28 3.41 0.69
C LEU A 127 18.06 3.02 -0.15
N THR A 128 17.92 1.74 -0.45
CA THR A 128 16.75 1.22 -1.15
C THR A 128 15.47 1.53 -0.37
N GLU A 129 15.45 1.35 0.95
CA GLU A 129 14.27 1.62 1.78
C GLU A 129 13.95 3.12 1.90
N ILE A 130 14.97 3.99 1.84
CA ILE A 130 14.78 5.44 1.92
C ILE A 130 14.28 6.00 0.57
N PHE A 131 14.87 5.57 -0.55
CA PHE A 131 14.66 6.17 -1.87
C PHE A 131 13.72 5.36 -2.78
N ASP A 132 13.70 4.03 -2.64
CA ASP A 132 12.79 3.18 -3.38
C ASP A 132 11.56 2.83 -2.55
N LYS A 133 10.48 2.51 -3.25
CA LYS A 133 9.26 1.97 -2.63
C LYS A 133 9.29 0.45 -2.51
N VAL A 134 10.48 -0.14 -2.63
CA VAL A 134 10.74 -1.57 -2.49
C VAL A 134 10.87 -1.89 -1.01
N GLY A 135 9.81 -2.38 -0.39
CA GLY A 135 9.89 -2.85 1.01
C GLY A 135 10.87 -4.00 1.16
N LEU A 136 12.05 -3.74 1.69
CA LEU A 136 12.98 -4.74 2.16
C LEU A 136 12.66 -5.04 3.63
N GLY A 137 12.38 -6.31 3.96
CA GLY A 137 12.06 -6.68 5.33
C GLY A 137 10.59 -6.51 5.69
N THR A 138 10.31 -6.01 6.89
CA THR A 138 8.94 -5.77 7.38
C THR A 138 8.69 -4.27 7.51
N MET A 139 7.64 -3.79 6.87
CA MET A 139 7.10 -2.48 7.10
C MET A 139 5.86 -2.59 7.99
N VAL A 140 5.88 -1.91 9.12
CA VAL A 140 4.71 -1.70 9.99
C VAL A 140 4.15 -0.31 9.69
N HIS A 141 2.86 -0.20 9.55
CA HIS A 141 2.20 1.05 9.19
C HIS A 141 0.84 1.21 9.88
N ALA A 142 0.42 2.45 10.10
CA ALA A 142 -0.93 2.76 10.54
C ALA A 142 -1.97 2.25 9.51
N ASN A 143 -3.20 2.01 9.96
CA ASN A 143 -4.25 1.37 9.15
C ASN A 143 -4.61 2.17 7.88
N ASP A 144 -4.35 3.47 7.84
CA ASP A 144 -4.64 4.36 6.70
C ASP A 144 -3.48 4.49 5.68
N TYR A 145 -2.45 3.64 5.79
CA TYR A 145 -1.26 3.70 4.92
C TYR A 145 -1.60 3.54 3.44
N ASP A 146 -2.52 2.62 3.11
CA ASP A 146 -3.00 2.41 1.77
C ASP A 146 -4.49 2.79 1.66
N ARG A 147 -4.84 3.55 0.64
CA ARG A 147 -6.25 3.92 0.41
C ARG A 147 -6.64 3.83 -1.06
N ILE A 148 -7.91 3.46 -1.27
CA ILE A 148 -8.53 3.57 -2.57
C ILE A 148 -9.49 4.74 -2.52
N ARG A 149 -9.31 5.69 -3.43
CA ARG A 149 -10.18 6.86 -3.56
C ARG A 149 -10.55 7.15 -5.01
N GLN A 150 -11.61 7.89 -5.21
CA GLN A 150 -11.92 8.46 -6.52
C GLN A 150 -10.81 9.41 -6.98
N ALA A 151 -10.47 9.35 -8.26
CA ALA A 151 -9.47 10.23 -8.85
C ALA A 151 -9.95 11.68 -8.90
N LYS A 152 -9.00 12.60 -8.82
CA LYS A 152 -9.20 14.04 -8.94
C LYS A 152 -8.45 14.56 -10.17
N LYS A 153 -8.80 15.75 -10.68
CA LYS A 153 -8.12 16.34 -11.84
C LYS A 153 -6.61 16.39 -11.71
N LYS A 154 -6.08 16.64 -10.51
CA LYS A 154 -4.63 16.62 -10.23
C LYS A 154 -3.96 15.26 -10.50
N ASP A 155 -4.71 14.17 -10.45
CA ASP A 155 -4.20 12.81 -10.62
C ASP A 155 -4.08 12.41 -12.10
N ALA A 156 -4.58 13.21 -13.03
CA ALA A 156 -4.63 12.88 -14.46
C ALA A 156 -3.26 12.58 -15.05
N GLN A 157 -2.21 13.29 -14.61
CA GLN A 157 -0.85 13.03 -15.08
C GLN A 157 -0.32 11.67 -14.59
N ALA A 158 -0.57 11.32 -13.33
CA ALA A 158 -0.17 10.02 -12.77
C ALA A 158 -0.93 8.87 -13.47
N LEU A 159 -2.24 9.02 -13.67
CA LEU A 159 -3.06 8.07 -14.42
C LEU A 159 -2.60 7.90 -15.86
N TYR A 160 -2.22 8.99 -16.53
CA TYR A 160 -1.65 8.93 -17.88
C TYR A 160 -0.34 8.13 -17.91
N ASN A 161 0.53 8.34 -16.94
CA ASN A 161 1.79 7.60 -16.84
C ASN A 161 1.54 6.10 -16.60
N LEU A 162 0.58 5.74 -15.74
CA LEU A 162 0.17 4.35 -15.52
C LEU A 162 -0.41 3.75 -16.81
N ALA A 163 -1.30 4.45 -17.49
CA ALA A 163 -1.89 4.00 -18.76
C ALA A 163 -0.84 3.80 -19.85
N LYS A 164 0.11 4.74 -19.97
CA LYS A 164 1.25 4.65 -20.91
C LYS A 164 2.13 3.43 -20.62
N ASN A 165 2.43 3.17 -19.37
CA ASN A 165 3.23 2.00 -18.97
C ASN A 165 2.47 0.69 -19.24
N GLY A 166 1.18 0.63 -18.91
CA GLY A 166 0.34 -0.52 -19.22
C GLY A 166 0.14 -0.77 -20.72
N ALA A 167 0.13 0.28 -21.53
CA ALA A 167 0.03 0.16 -22.99
C ALA A 167 1.31 -0.42 -23.62
N LYS A 168 2.48 -0.16 -23.05
CA LYS A 168 3.75 -0.76 -23.53
C LYS A 168 3.78 -2.28 -23.46
N THR A 169 3.03 -2.85 -22.54
CA THR A 169 2.92 -4.30 -22.32
C THR A 169 1.60 -4.89 -22.85
N ASP A 170 0.84 -4.10 -23.62
CA ASP A 170 -0.50 -4.47 -24.14
C ASP A 170 -1.53 -4.80 -23.04
N ALA A 171 -1.20 -4.49 -21.77
CA ALA A 171 -2.10 -4.71 -20.64
C ALA A 171 -3.27 -3.72 -20.65
N LEU A 172 -3.06 -2.51 -21.18
CA LEU A 172 -4.08 -1.46 -21.27
C LEU A 172 -4.22 -0.91 -22.69
N VAL A 173 -5.40 -0.37 -22.97
CA VAL A 173 -5.61 0.49 -24.15
C VAL A 173 -4.91 1.82 -23.91
N SER A 174 -4.14 2.30 -24.90
CA SER A 174 -3.56 3.62 -24.85
C SER A 174 -4.64 4.70 -24.75
N ARG A 175 -4.45 5.66 -23.85
CA ARG A 175 -5.35 6.80 -23.64
C ARG A 175 -4.55 8.08 -23.62
N THR A 176 -5.09 9.14 -24.22
CA THR A 176 -4.50 10.48 -24.07
C THR A 176 -4.82 11.05 -22.69
N ARG A 177 -4.00 12.02 -22.25
CA ARG A 177 -4.27 12.74 -21.01
C ARG A 177 -5.67 13.40 -21.03
N GLN A 178 -6.05 13.99 -22.15
CA GLN A 178 -7.35 14.64 -22.31
C GLN A 178 -8.52 13.65 -22.15
N GLN A 179 -8.39 12.42 -22.69
CA GLN A 179 -9.40 11.38 -22.49
C GLN A 179 -9.54 10.99 -21.02
N ILE A 180 -8.43 10.91 -20.30
CA ILE A 180 -8.44 10.62 -18.86
C ILE A 180 -9.07 11.77 -18.08
N GLU A 181 -8.73 13.03 -18.39
CA GLU A 181 -9.31 14.21 -17.75
C GLU A 181 -10.81 14.29 -17.95
N THR A 182 -11.32 13.95 -19.14
CA THR A 182 -12.75 13.94 -19.46
C THR A 182 -13.51 12.88 -18.66
N SER A 183 -12.90 11.70 -18.44
CA SER A 183 -13.52 10.58 -17.71
C SER A 183 -12.93 10.41 -16.29
N ILE A 184 -12.36 11.46 -15.71
CA ILE A 184 -11.63 11.37 -14.43
C ILE A 184 -12.48 10.81 -13.28
N ASN A 185 -13.77 11.12 -13.28
CA ASN A 185 -14.71 10.68 -12.27
C ASN A 185 -15.00 9.18 -12.29
N ASP A 186 -14.69 8.51 -13.39
CA ASP A 186 -14.82 7.05 -13.52
C ASP A 186 -13.63 6.30 -12.92
N PHE A 187 -12.53 7.01 -12.66
CA PHE A 187 -11.29 6.42 -12.16
C PHE A 187 -11.23 6.37 -10.63
N TYR A 188 -10.69 5.28 -10.14
CA TYR A 188 -10.28 5.07 -8.75
C TYR A 188 -8.80 4.78 -8.72
N VAL A 189 -8.11 5.37 -7.76
CA VAL A 189 -6.66 5.26 -7.58
C VAL A 189 -6.36 4.53 -6.28
N TYR A 190 -5.38 3.65 -6.33
CA TYR A 190 -4.76 3.06 -5.15
C TYR A 190 -3.55 3.92 -4.81
N GLU A 191 -3.57 4.52 -3.65
CA GLU A 191 -2.57 5.47 -3.19
C GLU A 191 -1.82 4.91 -2.00
N ILE A 192 -0.51 5.02 -2.05
CA ILE A 192 0.41 4.72 -0.96
C ILE A 192 1.31 5.94 -0.82
N ASP A 193 1.38 6.55 0.36
CA ASP A 193 2.21 7.74 0.61
C ASP A 193 2.02 8.82 -0.44
N ASP A 194 0.80 9.25 -0.65
CA ASP A 194 0.43 10.25 -1.66
C ASP A 194 0.90 9.90 -3.10
N SER A 195 1.37 8.66 -3.30
CA SER A 195 1.78 8.16 -4.61
C SER A 195 0.77 7.18 -5.17
N ILE A 196 0.30 7.45 -6.36
CA ILE A 196 -0.63 6.57 -7.08
C ILE A 196 0.17 5.40 -7.67
N ILE A 197 -0.07 4.19 -7.16
CA ILE A 197 0.60 2.97 -7.56
C ILE A 197 -0.25 2.04 -8.42
N GLY A 198 -1.55 2.29 -8.47
CA GLY A 198 -2.49 1.52 -9.28
C GLY A 198 -3.77 2.29 -9.53
N CYS A 199 -4.53 1.83 -10.50
CA CYS A 199 -5.83 2.39 -10.84
C CYS A 199 -6.81 1.33 -11.34
N ALA A 200 -8.09 1.67 -11.28
CA ALA A 200 -9.18 0.99 -11.97
C ALA A 200 -10.20 2.05 -12.41
N ALA A 201 -10.95 1.77 -13.46
CA ALA A 201 -12.07 2.62 -13.84
C ALA A 201 -13.38 1.81 -13.86
N LEU A 202 -14.47 2.50 -13.58
CA LEU A 202 -15.82 1.96 -13.57
C LEU A 202 -16.67 2.77 -14.56
N ARG A 203 -16.87 2.22 -15.76
CA ARG A 203 -17.61 2.88 -16.85
C ARG A 203 -19.10 2.49 -16.80
N PRO A 204 -20.02 3.44 -16.60
CA PRO A 204 -21.44 3.17 -16.71
C PRO A 204 -21.89 3.10 -18.18
N TYR A 205 -23.00 2.39 -18.44
CA TYR A 205 -23.67 2.34 -19.74
C TYR A 205 -25.12 2.82 -19.60
N ALA A 206 -25.44 3.90 -20.29
CA ALA A 206 -26.77 4.52 -20.25
C ALA A 206 -27.88 3.52 -20.58
N GLY A 207 -29.00 3.59 -19.86
CA GLY A 207 -30.16 2.74 -20.07
C GLY A 207 -29.97 1.27 -19.64
N THR A 208 -28.83 0.93 -19.02
CA THR A 208 -28.56 -0.44 -18.52
C THR A 208 -28.26 -0.43 -17.02
N LYS A 209 -28.36 -1.60 -16.40
CA LYS A 209 -27.87 -1.82 -15.02
C LYS A 209 -26.51 -2.53 -15.01
N ALA A 210 -25.74 -2.38 -16.09
CA ALA A 210 -24.41 -2.92 -16.24
C ALA A 210 -23.36 -1.80 -16.16
N MET A 211 -22.22 -2.10 -15.55
CA MET A 211 -21.02 -1.25 -15.55
C MET A 211 -19.81 -2.09 -15.97
N GLU A 212 -18.82 -1.46 -16.58
CA GLU A 212 -17.56 -2.12 -16.96
C GLU A 212 -16.45 -1.73 -16.02
N VAL A 213 -15.79 -2.74 -15.44
CA VAL A 213 -14.50 -2.56 -14.78
C VAL A 213 -13.42 -2.57 -15.83
N CYS A 214 -12.76 -1.46 -16.04
CA CYS A 214 -11.72 -1.30 -17.04
C CYS A 214 -10.51 -0.54 -16.48
N ALA A 215 -9.45 -0.42 -17.28
CA ALA A 215 -8.22 0.27 -16.93
C ALA A 215 -7.61 -0.21 -15.58
N VAL A 216 -7.78 -1.47 -15.23
CA VAL A 216 -7.16 -2.05 -14.03
C VAL A 216 -5.67 -2.20 -14.30
N TYR A 217 -4.87 -1.44 -13.58
CA TYR A 217 -3.42 -1.48 -13.68
C TYR A 217 -2.78 -1.24 -12.32
N VAL A 218 -1.73 -1.98 -12.06
CA VAL A 218 -0.87 -1.83 -10.87
C VAL A 218 0.57 -1.75 -11.37
N GLN A 219 1.36 -0.85 -10.82
CA GLN A 219 2.78 -0.78 -11.14
C GLN A 219 3.44 -2.16 -10.90
N PRO A 220 4.31 -2.64 -11.80
CA PRO A 220 4.87 -4.00 -11.74
C PRO A 220 5.48 -4.35 -10.39
N PHE A 221 6.12 -3.37 -9.76
CA PHE A 221 6.72 -3.50 -8.44
C PHE A 221 5.73 -3.94 -7.33
N TYR A 222 4.46 -3.59 -7.46
CA TYR A 222 3.41 -3.94 -6.50
C TYR A 222 2.59 -5.18 -6.90
N HIS A 223 3.00 -5.90 -7.94
CA HIS A 223 2.36 -7.16 -8.32
C HIS A 223 2.54 -8.21 -7.21
N GLY A 224 1.58 -9.13 -7.09
CA GLY A 224 1.58 -10.18 -6.08
C GLY A 224 1.20 -9.74 -4.66
N ARG A 225 1.02 -8.43 -4.41
CA ARG A 225 0.66 -7.87 -3.09
C ARG A 225 -0.84 -7.66 -2.89
N GLY A 226 -1.67 -8.18 -3.76
CA GLY A 226 -3.13 -8.07 -3.65
C GLY A 226 -3.75 -6.73 -4.06
N VAL A 227 -2.96 -5.73 -4.46
CA VAL A 227 -3.42 -4.38 -4.84
C VAL A 227 -4.48 -4.42 -5.94
N GLY A 228 -4.25 -5.19 -7.00
CA GLY A 228 -5.22 -5.34 -8.09
C GLY A 228 -6.55 -5.93 -7.62
N ARG A 229 -6.49 -6.93 -6.73
CA ARG A 229 -7.69 -7.53 -6.13
C ARG A 229 -8.45 -6.50 -5.28
N LYS A 230 -7.77 -5.75 -4.41
CA LYS A 230 -8.39 -4.69 -3.60
C LYS A 230 -9.08 -3.64 -4.48
N LEU A 231 -8.44 -3.21 -5.59
CA LEU A 231 -9.03 -2.28 -6.56
C LEU A 231 -10.32 -2.84 -7.18
N VAL A 232 -10.31 -4.09 -7.65
CA VAL A 232 -11.50 -4.71 -8.26
C VAL A 232 -12.60 -4.92 -7.22
N GLU A 233 -12.28 -5.36 -6.01
CA GLU A 233 -13.27 -5.49 -4.93
C GLU A 233 -13.89 -4.14 -4.54
N PHE A 234 -13.09 -3.08 -4.54
CA PHE A 234 -13.59 -1.72 -4.34
C PHE A 234 -14.56 -1.32 -5.45
N THR A 235 -14.20 -1.55 -6.73
CA THR A 235 -15.09 -1.22 -7.86
C THR A 235 -16.40 -2.02 -7.84
N LYS A 236 -16.38 -3.27 -7.38
CA LYS A 236 -17.60 -4.07 -7.19
C LYS A 236 -18.54 -3.44 -6.16
N ARG A 237 -18.02 -3.06 -4.99
CA ARG A 237 -18.82 -2.38 -3.96
C ARG A 237 -19.39 -1.06 -4.50
N ARG A 238 -18.53 -0.27 -5.14
CA ARG A 238 -18.93 1.02 -5.70
C ARG A 238 -20.00 0.90 -6.78
N ALA A 239 -19.89 -0.10 -7.66
CA ALA A 239 -20.91 -0.39 -8.68
C ALA A 239 -22.25 -0.78 -8.05
N LYS A 240 -22.25 -1.59 -6.98
CA LYS A 240 -23.46 -1.95 -6.23
C LYS A 240 -24.13 -0.71 -5.61
N GLU A 241 -23.34 0.18 -5.00
CA GLU A 241 -23.82 1.46 -4.45
C GLU A 241 -24.46 2.34 -5.53
N LEU A 242 -23.91 2.35 -6.75
CA LEU A 242 -24.42 3.07 -7.89
C LEU A 242 -25.63 2.37 -8.57
N GLY A 243 -26.13 1.27 -7.99
CA GLY A 243 -27.33 0.57 -8.45
C GLY A 243 -27.10 -0.39 -9.63
N ALA A 244 -25.86 -0.70 -9.97
CA ALA A 244 -25.59 -1.71 -10.97
C ALA A 244 -25.99 -3.11 -10.47
N LYS A 245 -26.44 -3.97 -11.38
CA LYS A 245 -26.74 -5.38 -11.10
C LYS A 245 -25.67 -6.32 -11.63
N LYS A 246 -24.91 -5.87 -12.63
CA LYS A 246 -23.93 -6.68 -13.34
C LYS A 246 -22.67 -5.85 -13.61
N LEU A 247 -21.51 -6.46 -13.40
CA LEU A 247 -20.24 -5.96 -13.89
C LEU A 247 -19.76 -6.78 -15.08
N ILE A 248 -19.12 -6.10 -16.00
CA ILE A 248 -18.40 -6.67 -17.14
C ILE A 248 -16.93 -6.27 -17.06
N ALA A 249 -16.06 -7.14 -17.53
CA ALA A 249 -14.66 -6.84 -17.76
C ALA A 249 -14.22 -7.44 -19.09
N LEU A 250 -13.39 -6.71 -19.83
CA LEU A 250 -12.79 -7.18 -21.07
C LEU A 250 -11.27 -7.22 -20.91
N THR A 251 -10.68 -8.35 -21.19
CA THR A 251 -9.22 -8.52 -21.06
C THR A 251 -8.66 -9.38 -22.19
N THR A 252 -7.43 -9.10 -22.59
CA THR A 252 -6.67 -9.92 -23.54
C THR A 252 -5.68 -10.84 -22.82
N GLN A 253 -5.21 -10.47 -21.61
CA GLN A 253 -4.09 -11.16 -20.96
C GLN A 253 -4.38 -11.62 -19.54
N THR A 254 -5.30 -10.95 -18.82
CA THR A 254 -5.47 -11.15 -17.37
C THR A 254 -6.75 -11.90 -17.00
N GLN A 255 -7.22 -12.82 -17.89
CA GLN A 255 -8.41 -13.63 -17.64
C GLN A 255 -8.33 -14.40 -16.32
N GLY A 256 -7.19 -15.07 -16.07
CA GLY A 256 -6.97 -15.84 -14.85
C GLY A 256 -7.09 -14.99 -13.58
N PHE A 257 -6.56 -13.76 -13.60
CA PHE A 257 -6.70 -12.84 -12.47
C PHE A 257 -8.17 -12.51 -12.17
N PHE A 258 -8.94 -12.13 -13.18
CA PHE A 258 -10.35 -11.80 -12.97
C PHE A 258 -11.17 -13.01 -12.51
N GLN A 259 -10.90 -14.20 -13.05
CA GLN A 259 -11.64 -15.41 -12.67
C GLN A 259 -11.22 -15.93 -11.29
N SER A 260 -9.92 -16.18 -11.08
CA SER A 260 -9.44 -16.85 -9.88
C SER A 260 -9.35 -15.92 -8.67
N ALA A 261 -8.87 -14.67 -8.86
CA ALA A 261 -8.69 -13.74 -7.76
C ALA A 261 -9.91 -12.85 -7.50
N CYS A 262 -10.72 -12.57 -8.55
CA CYS A 262 -11.85 -11.65 -8.44
C CYS A 262 -13.22 -12.31 -8.69
N GLY A 263 -13.31 -13.62 -8.95
CA GLY A 263 -14.56 -14.39 -9.04
C GLY A 263 -15.45 -14.05 -10.23
N PHE A 264 -14.91 -13.43 -11.29
CA PHE A 264 -15.65 -13.23 -12.54
C PHE A 264 -15.85 -14.56 -13.26
N GLN A 265 -16.94 -14.65 -14.01
CA GLN A 265 -17.29 -15.81 -14.81
C GLN A 265 -17.12 -15.51 -16.30
N PRO A 266 -16.84 -16.52 -17.15
CA PRO A 266 -16.86 -16.33 -18.58
C PRO A 266 -18.21 -15.78 -19.05
N GLY A 267 -18.14 -14.82 -19.95
CA GLY A 267 -19.30 -14.22 -20.59
C GLY A 267 -19.19 -14.30 -22.11
N THR A 268 -20.19 -13.78 -22.78
CA THR A 268 -20.27 -13.73 -24.25
C THR A 268 -20.48 -12.29 -24.74
N GLN A 269 -20.37 -12.06 -26.05
CA GLN A 269 -20.68 -10.76 -26.61
C GLN A 269 -22.14 -10.32 -26.38
N ALA A 270 -23.06 -11.28 -26.16
CA ALA A 270 -24.46 -10.99 -25.82
C ALA A 270 -24.60 -10.31 -24.46
N ASP A 271 -23.62 -10.52 -23.56
CA ASP A 271 -23.58 -9.92 -22.24
C ASP A 271 -23.17 -8.44 -22.24
N LEU A 272 -22.63 -7.96 -23.36
CA LEU A 272 -22.18 -6.59 -23.51
C LEU A 272 -23.35 -5.66 -23.89
N PRO A 273 -23.39 -4.43 -23.35
CA PRO A 273 -24.23 -3.37 -23.88
C PRO A 273 -24.00 -3.14 -25.39
N ALA A 274 -25.02 -2.72 -26.12
CA ALA A 274 -24.97 -2.57 -27.59
C ALA A 274 -23.79 -1.66 -28.02
N GLU A 275 -23.60 -0.53 -27.35
CA GLU A 275 -22.49 0.40 -27.56
C GLU A 275 -21.15 -0.32 -27.43
N ARG A 276 -20.93 -1.03 -26.33
CA ARG A 276 -19.68 -1.71 -26.06
C ARG A 276 -19.39 -2.85 -27.01
N ARG A 277 -20.41 -3.53 -27.44
CA ARG A 277 -20.30 -4.61 -28.46
C ARG A 277 -19.82 -4.05 -29.80
N GLN A 278 -20.32 -2.88 -30.19
CA GLN A 278 -19.89 -2.20 -31.41
C GLN A 278 -18.44 -1.73 -31.30
N GLU A 279 -18.06 -1.11 -30.18
CA GLU A 279 -16.67 -0.73 -29.91
C GLU A 279 -15.71 -1.93 -29.95
N LEU A 280 -16.10 -3.06 -29.38
CA LEU A 280 -15.27 -4.27 -29.40
C LEU A 280 -15.04 -4.76 -30.84
N LYS A 281 -16.09 -4.79 -31.65
CA LYS A 281 -15.98 -5.20 -33.09
C LYS A 281 -15.07 -4.27 -33.88
N SER A 282 -15.16 -2.96 -33.64
CA SER A 282 -14.34 -1.96 -34.39
C SER A 282 -12.90 -1.93 -33.92
N SER A 283 -12.61 -2.32 -32.67
CA SER A 283 -11.27 -2.25 -32.11
C SER A 283 -10.29 -3.30 -32.64
N GLY A 284 -10.79 -4.37 -33.24
CA GLY A 284 -9.99 -5.53 -33.71
C GLY A 284 -9.30 -6.31 -32.58
N ARG A 285 -9.55 -5.99 -31.30
CA ARG A 285 -8.94 -6.68 -30.15
C ARG A 285 -9.67 -7.98 -29.83
N ASN A 286 -8.91 -9.05 -29.71
CA ASN A 286 -9.44 -10.35 -29.28
C ASN A 286 -9.57 -10.41 -27.74
N SER A 287 -10.52 -9.64 -27.20
CA SER A 287 -10.74 -9.58 -25.76
C SER A 287 -11.75 -10.62 -25.31
N VAL A 288 -11.43 -11.32 -24.23
CA VAL A 288 -12.35 -12.22 -23.53
C VAL A 288 -13.34 -11.38 -22.73
N VAL A 289 -14.61 -11.72 -22.83
CA VAL A 289 -15.69 -11.10 -22.05
C VAL A 289 -15.87 -11.86 -20.75
N LEU A 290 -15.86 -11.13 -19.65
CA LEU A 290 -16.06 -11.67 -18.30
C LEU A 290 -17.21 -10.92 -17.62
N THR A 291 -17.96 -11.61 -16.76
CA THR A 291 -19.12 -11.05 -16.07
C THR A 291 -19.09 -11.37 -14.59
N PHE A 292 -19.65 -10.47 -13.78
CA PHE A 292 -19.85 -10.68 -12.36
C PHE A 292 -21.25 -10.18 -11.95
N SER A 293 -22.04 -11.03 -11.28
CA SER A 293 -23.34 -10.63 -10.74
C SER A 293 -23.20 -10.01 -9.36
N LEU A 294 -23.59 -8.75 -9.22
CA LEU A 294 -23.48 -8.01 -7.97
C LEU A 294 -24.47 -8.46 -6.88
N SER A 295 -25.47 -9.28 -7.23
CA SER A 295 -26.36 -9.94 -6.26
C SER A 295 -25.63 -10.95 -5.37
N ARG A 296 -24.46 -11.43 -5.81
CA ARG A 296 -23.61 -12.36 -5.04
C ARG A 296 -22.74 -11.70 -3.99
N LEU A 297 -22.63 -10.37 -3.99
CA LEU A 297 -21.91 -9.64 -2.93
C LEU A 297 -22.78 -9.67 -1.66
N GLN A 298 -22.40 -10.51 -0.70
CA GLN A 298 -22.96 -10.46 0.64
C GLN A 298 -22.71 -9.05 1.21
N GLU A 299 -23.67 -8.52 1.92
CA GLU A 299 -23.46 -7.31 2.73
C GLU A 299 -22.45 -7.68 3.82
N SER A 300 -21.20 -7.27 3.63
CA SER A 300 -20.24 -7.31 4.73
C SER A 300 -20.79 -6.36 5.79
N VAL A 301 -21.21 -6.96 6.90
CA VAL A 301 -21.57 -6.29 8.15
C VAL A 301 -20.45 -5.28 8.46
N ARG A 302 -20.86 -4.05 8.74
CA ARG A 302 -20.04 -2.89 9.13
C ARG A 302 -19.15 -3.17 10.32
#